data_d79c489236efa329e65dfd02d15ed1b5
#
_entry.id   d79c489236efa329e65dfd02d15ed1b5
#
_cell.length_a   1.000
_cell.length_b   1.000
_cell.length_c   1.000
_cell.angle_alpha   90.00
_cell.angle_beta   90.00
_cell.angle_gamma   90.00
#
_symmetry.space_group_name_H-M   'P 1'
#
loop_
_entity.id
_entity.type
_entity.pdbx_description
1 polymer ?
#
loop_
_entity_poly.entity_id
_entity_poly.type
_entity_poly.pdbx_seq_one_letter_code
_entity_poly.pdbx_strand_id
1 'polypeptide(L)'
;MKKTVQYLIVAALLLLVGGFITYRAMLTVPSAELAPEARVLAILEEGGCISCHSANPKVPFYAHIPVAGDMVMKDIEDGYRAYDIEPAMAKLKEGAMLNPVDVAKIEKVAQDKRMPMAKYYLVHWGSQMTDAKAAVIAAWARDYRMAYYHDGLSGERAGEPVRPIIANPDVDQRKVALGYSLYHDTRLSVDNTVSCASCHGLNTGGVDNLKYSKGVAGNMGGVNAPTTYNAVYNFVQFWDGRAKTLAEQAAGPPLNPVEMASTSFDEIIAKLAGDKHYVAEFSALYADGITEANITNAIEEFERTLVTPNSKFDQWLLGNNEALSADEVLGYELFKANNCATCHVGANLGGESYELMGLRQHYFEARGTELTEEDNGRYKQTQVERDRHRFKVPGLRNIELTWPYYHDGTRATMEEAVRDMALYQCDVVLTDAEVASIVAFLRTLTGEYQGQKLTSDNKQ
;
A
#
# COMPACT_ATOMS: atom_id res chain seq x y z
N MET A 1 -25.47 52.61 -35.73
CA MET A 1 -24.49 51.51 -35.71
C MET A 1 -23.37 51.69 -34.67
N LYS A 2 -22.55 52.71 -34.66
CA LYS A 2 -21.42 52.87 -33.72
C LYS A 2 -21.86 52.84 -32.23
N LYS A 3 -22.92 53.55 -31.82
CA LYS A 3 -23.42 53.60 -30.44
C LYS A 3 -23.99 52.24 -29.97
N THR A 4 -24.71 51.52 -30.84
CA THR A 4 -25.27 50.20 -30.53
C THR A 4 -24.14 49.16 -30.28
N VAL A 5 -23.07 49.20 -31.09
CA VAL A 5 -21.90 48.31 -30.89
C VAL A 5 -21.19 48.65 -29.57
N GLN A 6 -21.07 49.94 -29.22
CA GLN A 6 -20.49 50.33 -27.92
C GLN A 6 -21.31 49.83 -26.74
N TYR A 7 -22.65 49.91 -26.77
CA TYR A 7 -23.50 49.37 -25.71
C TYR A 7 -23.39 47.85 -25.58
N LEU A 8 -23.32 47.14 -26.71
CA LEU A 8 -23.12 45.68 -26.69
C LEU A 8 -21.76 45.32 -26.09
N ILE A 9 -20.69 46.01 -26.42
CA ILE A 9 -19.36 45.77 -25.82
C ILE A 9 -19.38 46.06 -24.33
N VAL A 10 -19.98 47.16 -23.88
CA VAL A 10 -20.08 47.46 -22.43
C VAL A 10 -20.92 46.43 -21.70
N ALA A 11 -22.05 45.99 -22.27
CA ALA A 11 -22.88 44.95 -21.69
C ALA A 11 -22.10 43.62 -21.59
N ALA A 12 -21.36 43.21 -22.63
CA ALA A 12 -20.52 42.02 -22.60
C ALA A 12 -19.41 42.11 -21.53
N LEU A 13 -18.75 43.25 -21.40
CA LEU A 13 -17.75 43.49 -20.36
C LEU A 13 -18.36 43.40 -18.95
N LEU A 14 -19.53 43.97 -18.72
CA LEU A 14 -20.22 43.90 -17.45
C LEU A 14 -20.62 42.46 -17.09
N LEU A 15 -21.08 41.67 -18.08
CA LEU A 15 -21.36 40.25 -17.91
C LEU A 15 -20.09 39.46 -17.58
N LEU A 16 -18.98 39.72 -18.26
CA LEU A 16 -17.69 39.07 -17.99
C LEU A 16 -17.17 39.41 -16.59
N VAL A 17 -17.22 40.71 -16.21
CA VAL A 17 -16.81 41.16 -14.88
C VAL A 17 -17.72 40.56 -13.79
N GLY A 18 -19.03 40.59 -14.00
CA GLY A 18 -20.01 39.98 -13.08
C GLY A 18 -19.79 38.49 -12.96
N GLY A 19 -19.60 37.76 -14.07
CA GLY A 19 -19.28 36.34 -14.08
C GLY A 19 -17.96 36.03 -13.35
N PHE A 20 -16.93 36.85 -13.57
CA PHE A 20 -15.65 36.70 -12.86
C PHE A 20 -15.78 36.93 -11.34
N ILE A 21 -16.52 37.98 -10.93
CA ILE A 21 -16.76 38.24 -9.50
C ILE A 21 -17.51 37.07 -8.86
N THR A 22 -18.56 36.58 -9.53
CA THR A 22 -19.36 35.43 -9.05
C THR A 22 -18.49 34.17 -8.94
N TYR A 23 -17.70 33.90 -9.98
CA TYR A 23 -16.76 32.77 -9.96
C TYR A 23 -15.78 32.87 -8.78
N ARG A 24 -15.17 34.02 -8.56
CA ARG A 24 -14.25 34.24 -7.42
C ARG A 24 -14.94 34.13 -6.08
N ALA A 25 -16.19 34.57 -5.96
CA ALA A 25 -16.99 34.44 -4.74
C ALA A 25 -17.34 32.95 -4.40
N MET A 26 -17.39 32.10 -5.41
CA MET A 26 -17.65 30.64 -5.23
C MET A 26 -16.39 29.88 -4.84
N LEU A 27 -15.17 30.46 -4.95
CA LEU A 27 -13.90 29.82 -4.58
C LEU A 27 -13.56 30.06 -3.10
N THR A 28 -14.53 29.95 -2.21
CA THR A 28 -14.34 30.18 -0.77
C THR A 28 -13.77 28.92 -0.08
N VAL A 29 -13.10 29.15 1.02
CA VAL A 29 -12.67 28.05 1.92
C VAL A 29 -13.79 27.84 2.94
N PRO A 30 -14.15 26.59 3.28
CA PRO A 30 -15.13 26.30 4.34
C PRO A 30 -14.75 26.96 5.67
N SER A 31 -15.77 27.36 6.47
CA SER A 31 -15.57 28.08 7.73
C SER A 31 -14.55 27.39 8.65
N ALA A 32 -13.74 28.19 9.32
CA ALA A 32 -12.79 27.70 10.33
C ALA A 32 -13.48 27.23 11.62
N GLU A 33 -14.77 27.49 11.80
CA GLU A 33 -15.58 27.02 12.94
C GLU A 33 -16.00 25.55 12.81
N LEU A 34 -15.92 24.99 11.59
CA LEU A 34 -16.18 23.56 11.36
C LEU A 34 -15.03 22.71 11.92
N ALA A 35 -15.35 21.52 12.40
CA ALA A 35 -14.36 20.51 12.72
C ALA A 35 -13.44 20.23 11.52
N PRO A 36 -12.14 19.91 11.72
CA PRO A 36 -11.19 19.72 10.63
C PRO A 36 -11.66 18.70 9.58
N GLU A 37 -12.23 17.57 10.00
CA GLU A 37 -12.76 16.53 9.11
C GLU A 37 -13.96 17.03 8.30
N ALA A 38 -14.85 17.80 8.93
CA ALA A 38 -15.99 18.39 8.25
C ALA A 38 -15.57 19.44 7.21
N ARG A 39 -14.49 20.18 7.48
CA ARG A 39 -13.91 21.13 6.50
C ARG A 39 -13.35 20.43 5.29
N VAL A 40 -12.61 19.34 5.51
CA VAL A 40 -12.07 18.50 4.42
C VAL A 40 -13.21 17.89 3.61
N LEU A 41 -14.22 17.30 4.30
CA LEU A 41 -15.38 16.73 3.64
C LEU A 41 -16.09 17.77 2.76
N ALA A 42 -16.31 18.97 3.27
CA ALA A 42 -16.93 20.06 2.49
C ALA A 42 -16.10 20.44 1.25
N ILE A 43 -14.75 20.46 1.34
CA ILE A 43 -13.88 20.70 0.19
C ILE A 43 -14.01 19.59 -0.86
N LEU A 44 -14.07 18.31 -0.43
CA LEU A 44 -14.20 17.16 -1.32
C LEU A 44 -15.57 17.09 -1.98
N GLU A 45 -16.65 17.44 -1.24
CA GLU A 45 -18.02 17.52 -1.76
C GLU A 45 -18.14 18.65 -2.79
N GLU A 46 -17.63 19.83 -2.47
CA GLU A 46 -17.61 20.98 -3.39
C GLU A 46 -16.73 20.70 -4.64
N GLY A 47 -15.64 19.97 -4.45
CA GLY A 47 -14.77 19.46 -5.52
C GLY A 47 -15.46 18.46 -6.44
N GLY A 48 -16.60 17.88 -6.03
CA GLY A 48 -17.35 16.90 -6.79
C GLY A 48 -16.62 15.56 -6.95
N CYS A 49 -15.72 15.20 -6.03
CA CYS A 49 -14.86 14.02 -6.13
C CYS A 49 -15.64 12.73 -6.35
N ILE A 50 -16.76 12.54 -5.66
CA ILE A 50 -17.63 11.37 -5.77
C ILE A 50 -18.28 11.21 -7.16
N SER A 51 -18.33 12.27 -7.96
CA SER A 51 -18.93 12.20 -9.30
C SER A 51 -18.14 11.32 -10.28
N CYS A 52 -16.83 11.14 -10.04
CA CYS A 52 -15.98 10.27 -10.85
C CYS A 52 -15.34 9.12 -10.02
N HIS A 53 -15.20 9.30 -8.71
CA HIS A 53 -14.48 8.38 -7.82
C HIS A 53 -15.43 7.59 -6.91
N SER A 54 -16.49 7.00 -7.47
CA SER A 54 -17.50 6.21 -6.74
C SER A 54 -18.02 5.08 -7.63
N ALA A 55 -18.44 4.00 -6.98
CA ALA A 55 -19.15 2.90 -7.64
C ALA A 55 -20.51 3.32 -8.21
N ASN A 56 -21.13 4.34 -7.62
CA ASN A 56 -22.46 4.85 -7.98
C ASN A 56 -22.41 6.34 -8.31
N PRO A 57 -21.69 6.75 -9.37
CA PRO A 57 -21.50 8.16 -9.69
C PRO A 57 -22.82 8.82 -10.09
N LYS A 58 -23.01 10.07 -9.69
CA LYS A 58 -24.12 10.88 -10.19
C LYS A 58 -23.77 11.40 -11.58
N VAL A 59 -24.17 10.66 -12.60
CA VAL A 59 -23.93 11.01 -14.01
C VAL A 59 -24.63 12.33 -14.37
N PRO A 60 -23.91 13.38 -14.79
CA PRO A 60 -24.50 14.67 -15.11
C PRO A 60 -25.26 14.60 -16.43
N PHE A 61 -26.24 15.49 -16.62
CA PHE A 61 -27.09 15.51 -17.84
C PHE A 61 -26.28 15.68 -19.13
N TYR A 62 -25.18 16.39 -19.10
CA TYR A 62 -24.32 16.60 -20.27
C TYR A 62 -23.50 15.35 -20.68
N ALA A 63 -23.48 14.31 -19.86
CA ALA A 63 -22.96 12.99 -20.25
C ALA A 63 -23.79 12.29 -21.33
N HIS A 64 -24.97 12.81 -21.64
CA HIS A 64 -25.80 12.33 -22.76
C HIS A 64 -25.58 13.12 -24.06
N ILE A 65 -24.72 14.13 -24.07
CA ILE A 65 -24.38 14.91 -25.26
C ILE A 65 -23.32 14.14 -26.07
N PRO A 66 -23.50 13.92 -27.38
CA PRO A 66 -22.50 13.24 -28.22
C PRO A 66 -21.11 13.86 -28.08
N VAL A 67 -20.06 13.07 -28.08
CA VAL A 67 -18.65 13.42 -27.89
C VAL A 67 -18.31 13.85 -26.44
N ALA A 68 -19.08 14.77 -25.83
CA ALA A 68 -18.88 15.19 -24.45
C ALA A 68 -19.21 14.03 -23.49
N GLY A 69 -20.25 13.26 -23.80
CA GLY A 69 -20.66 12.11 -23.01
C GLY A 69 -19.59 11.04 -22.92
N ASP A 70 -19.01 10.66 -24.05
CA ASP A 70 -17.95 9.65 -24.09
C ASP A 70 -16.74 10.05 -23.21
N MET A 71 -16.38 11.33 -23.28
CA MET A 71 -15.30 11.89 -22.46
C MET A 71 -15.64 11.84 -20.96
N VAL A 72 -16.86 12.20 -20.57
CA VAL A 72 -17.32 12.19 -19.18
C VAL A 72 -17.38 10.75 -18.65
N MET A 73 -17.93 9.84 -19.42
CA MET A 73 -18.02 8.42 -19.02
C MET A 73 -16.65 7.79 -18.84
N LYS A 74 -15.71 8.12 -19.74
CA LYS A 74 -14.32 7.71 -19.59
C LYS A 74 -13.65 8.29 -18.31
N ASP A 75 -13.87 9.56 -18.00
CA ASP A 75 -13.35 10.18 -16.78
C ASP A 75 -13.92 9.51 -15.51
N ILE A 76 -15.19 9.10 -15.54
CA ILE A 76 -15.84 8.37 -14.44
C ILE A 76 -15.21 6.98 -14.29
N GLU A 77 -15.06 6.24 -15.37
CA GLU A 77 -14.45 4.91 -15.37
C GLU A 77 -12.99 4.97 -14.86
N ASP A 78 -12.19 5.86 -15.43
CA ASP A 78 -10.78 6.04 -15.03
C ASP A 78 -10.65 6.51 -13.58
N GLY A 79 -11.53 7.42 -13.14
CA GLY A 79 -11.58 7.93 -11.78
C GLY A 79 -11.90 6.83 -10.77
N TYR A 80 -12.97 6.07 -10.98
CA TYR A 80 -13.35 4.97 -10.11
C TYR A 80 -12.31 3.83 -10.14
N ARG A 81 -11.75 3.54 -11.30
CA ARG A 81 -10.66 2.56 -11.43
C ARG A 81 -9.43 2.99 -10.63
N ALA A 82 -9.09 4.28 -10.63
CA ALA A 82 -7.94 4.78 -9.91
C ALA A 82 -8.13 4.76 -8.38
N TYR A 83 -9.24 5.29 -7.90
CA TYR A 83 -9.51 5.42 -6.47
C TYR A 83 -11.01 5.55 -6.21
N ASP A 84 -11.54 4.74 -5.31
CA ASP A 84 -12.88 4.87 -4.75
C ASP A 84 -12.79 5.71 -3.47
N ILE A 85 -13.25 6.97 -3.55
CA ILE A 85 -13.19 7.90 -2.40
C ILE A 85 -14.41 7.78 -1.47
N GLU A 86 -15.47 7.11 -1.92
CA GLU A 86 -16.74 7.07 -1.19
C GLU A 86 -16.59 6.51 0.23
N PRO A 87 -15.84 5.41 0.48
CA PRO A 87 -15.60 4.91 1.83
C PRO A 87 -14.86 5.92 2.73
N ALA A 88 -13.88 6.64 2.19
CA ALA A 88 -13.15 7.65 2.96
C ALA A 88 -14.03 8.85 3.31
N MET A 89 -14.86 9.32 2.38
CA MET A 89 -15.82 10.42 2.65
C MET A 89 -16.89 10.01 3.65
N ALA A 90 -17.36 8.75 3.62
CA ALA A 90 -18.29 8.22 4.62
C ALA A 90 -17.67 8.23 6.02
N LYS A 91 -16.44 7.76 6.16
CA LYS A 91 -15.68 7.80 7.43
C LYS A 91 -15.46 9.22 7.95
N LEU A 92 -15.10 10.18 7.07
CA LEU A 92 -14.99 11.60 7.45
C LEU A 92 -16.30 12.14 8.01
N LYS A 93 -17.44 11.76 7.40
CA LYS A 93 -18.77 12.17 7.83
C LYS A 93 -19.17 11.57 9.17
N GLU A 94 -18.80 10.33 9.42
CA GLU A 94 -19.10 9.58 10.64
C GLU A 94 -18.13 9.87 11.78
N GLY A 95 -17.01 10.55 11.51
CA GLY A 95 -15.90 10.72 12.46
C GLY A 95 -15.17 9.41 12.74
N ALA A 96 -15.23 8.45 11.81
CA ALA A 96 -14.53 7.17 11.91
C ALA A 96 -13.08 7.30 11.43
N MET A 97 -12.21 6.41 11.93
CA MET A 97 -10.79 6.42 11.60
C MET A 97 -10.56 6.07 10.12
N LEU A 98 -9.83 6.93 9.42
CA LEU A 98 -9.41 6.72 8.03
C LEU A 98 -8.25 5.72 7.95
N ASN A 99 -8.09 5.12 6.77
CA ASN A 99 -6.87 4.41 6.44
C ASN A 99 -5.74 5.42 6.13
N PRO A 100 -4.47 5.16 6.50
CA PRO A 100 -3.33 6.04 6.19
C PRO A 100 -3.20 6.38 4.70
N VAL A 101 -3.55 5.45 3.81
CA VAL A 101 -3.55 5.65 2.35
C VAL A 101 -4.59 6.68 1.92
N ASP A 102 -5.79 6.68 2.52
CA ASP A 102 -6.84 7.66 2.21
C ASP A 102 -6.36 9.08 2.56
N VAL A 103 -5.76 9.24 3.75
CA VAL A 103 -5.19 10.52 4.18
C VAL A 103 -4.10 10.99 3.21
N ALA A 104 -3.18 10.10 2.83
CA ALA A 104 -2.08 10.42 1.92
C ALA A 104 -2.57 10.79 0.50
N LYS A 105 -3.55 10.06 -0.04
CA LYS A 105 -4.13 10.35 -1.36
C LYS A 105 -4.89 11.67 -1.39
N ILE A 106 -5.70 11.96 -0.37
CA ILE A 106 -6.45 13.21 -0.24
C ILE A 106 -5.48 14.39 -0.15
N GLU A 107 -4.45 14.28 0.70
CA GLU A 107 -3.42 15.31 0.84
C GLU A 107 -2.68 15.57 -0.47
N LYS A 108 -2.19 14.51 -1.09
CA LYS A 108 -1.36 14.62 -2.30
C LYS A 108 -2.12 15.21 -3.47
N VAL A 109 -3.37 14.80 -3.67
CA VAL A 109 -4.21 15.37 -4.74
C VAL A 109 -4.45 16.85 -4.55
N ALA A 110 -4.57 17.29 -3.30
CA ALA A 110 -4.71 18.71 -2.97
C ALA A 110 -3.41 19.49 -3.22
N GLN A 111 -2.26 18.91 -2.85
CA GLN A 111 -0.95 19.51 -3.11
C GLN A 111 -0.67 19.66 -4.62
N ASP A 112 -0.93 18.62 -5.39
CA ASP A 112 -0.70 18.61 -6.84
C ASP A 112 -1.71 19.43 -7.63
N LYS A 113 -2.90 19.69 -7.08
CA LYS A 113 -4.01 20.43 -7.71
C LYS A 113 -4.40 19.88 -9.09
N ARG A 114 -4.15 18.61 -9.34
CA ARG A 114 -4.50 17.95 -10.60
C ARG A 114 -5.99 17.59 -10.67
N MET A 115 -6.65 17.56 -9.52
CA MET A 115 -8.08 17.29 -9.39
C MET A 115 -8.78 18.42 -8.63
N PRO A 116 -10.01 18.76 -9.02
CA PRO A 116 -10.67 18.36 -10.26
C PRO A 116 -9.94 18.86 -11.50
N MET A 117 -10.11 18.14 -12.63
CA MET A 117 -9.51 18.54 -13.91
C MET A 117 -10.02 19.89 -14.41
N ALA A 118 -9.22 20.63 -15.16
CA ALA A 118 -9.57 21.98 -15.67
C ALA A 118 -10.92 22.00 -16.40
N LYS A 119 -11.21 20.97 -17.23
CA LYS A 119 -12.48 20.84 -17.95
C LYS A 119 -13.69 20.67 -17.01
N TYR A 120 -13.52 20.14 -15.81
CA TYR A 120 -14.58 19.97 -14.83
C TYR A 120 -14.99 21.29 -14.19
N TYR A 121 -14.06 22.07 -13.67
CA TYR A 121 -14.42 23.33 -13.01
C TYR A 121 -14.78 24.47 -13.97
N LEU A 122 -14.62 24.29 -15.29
CA LEU A 122 -15.23 25.21 -16.27
C LEU A 122 -16.76 25.19 -16.23
N VAL A 123 -17.37 24.03 -15.92
CA VAL A 123 -18.81 23.85 -15.80
C VAL A 123 -19.29 23.79 -14.34
N HIS A 124 -18.41 23.42 -13.41
CA HIS A 124 -18.69 23.30 -11.98
C HIS A 124 -17.95 24.40 -11.20
N TRP A 125 -18.50 25.61 -11.22
CA TRP A 125 -17.91 26.76 -10.54
C TRP A 125 -17.85 26.49 -9.03
N GLY A 126 -16.71 26.83 -8.41
CA GLY A 126 -16.46 26.53 -6.98
C GLY A 126 -15.67 25.26 -6.74
N SER A 127 -15.66 24.29 -7.68
CA SER A 127 -14.99 22.99 -7.49
C SER A 127 -13.46 23.05 -7.52
N GLN A 128 -12.86 24.16 -7.97
CA GLN A 128 -11.42 24.28 -8.12
C GLN A 128 -10.68 24.11 -6.78
N MET A 129 -9.63 23.28 -6.77
CA MET A 129 -8.68 23.17 -5.66
C MET A 129 -7.76 24.40 -5.65
N THR A 130 -8.09 25.39 -4.81
CA THR A 130 -7.26 26.59 -4.61
C THR A 130 -6.12 26.34 -3.64
N ASP A 131 -5.10 27.22 -3.62
CA ASP A 131 -4.00 27.15 -2.63
C ASP A 131 -4.53 27.16 -1.20
N ALA A 132 -5.56 27.95 -0.93
CA ALA A 132 -6.17 28.03 0.39
C ALA A 132 -6.89 26.74 0.80
N LYS A 133 -7.63 26.07 -0.13
CA LYS A 133 -8.24 24.76 0.11
C LYS A 133 -7.17 23.69 0.31
N ALA A 134 -6.14 23.68 -0.52
CA ALA A 134 -5.01 22.75 -0.41
C ALA A 134 -4.27 22.90 0.93
N ALA A 135 -4.05 24.13 1.40
CA ALA A 135 -3.44 24.37 2.70
C ALA A 135 -4.28 23.82 3.88
N VAL A 136 -5.62 23.91 3.79
CA VAL A 136 -6.52 23.31 4.80
C VAL A 136 -6.37 21.80 4.84
N ILE A 137 -6.35 21.14 3.67
CA ILE A 137 -6.20 19.67 3.60
C ILE A 137 -4.81 19.26 4.09
N ALA A 138 -3.74 19.95 3.72
CA ALA A 138 -2.38 19.63 4.15
C ALA A 138 -2.21 19.79 5.68
N ALA A 139 -2.76 20.86 6.27
CA ALA A 139 -2.75 21.05 7.71
C ALA A 139 -3.53 19.93 8.43
N TRP A 140 -4.74 19.63 7.94
CA TRP A 140 -5.54 18.54 8.47
C TRP A 140 -4.82 17.19 8.38
N ALA A 141 -4.23 16.85 7.24
CA ALA A 141 -3.57 15.55 7.06
C ALA A 141 -2.40 15.37 8.04
N ARG A 142 -1.59 16.43 8.23
CA ARG A 142 -0.51 16.45 9.23
C ARG A 142 -1.06 16.25 10.64
N ASP A 143 -2.06 17.06 11.04
CA ASP A 143 -2.62 17.04 12.39
C ASP A 143 -3.37 15.71 12.64
N TYR A 144 -4.00 15.14 11.61
CA TYR A 144 -4.64 13.83 11.67
C TYR A 144 -3.61 12.71 11.94
N ARG A 145 -2.47 12.72 11.24
CA ARG A 145 -1.38 11.76 11.48
C ARG A 145 -0.82 11.90 12.88
N MET A 146 -0.63 13.13 13.36
CA MET A 146 -0.17 13.39 14.73
C MET A 146 -1.17 12.90 15.78
N ALA A 147 -2.46 12.95 15.52
CA ALA A 147 -3.49 12.51 16.46
C ALA A 147 -3.67 10.98 16.49
N TYR A 148 -3.61 10.32 15.32
CA TYR A 148 -4.05 8.93 15.19
C TYR A 148 -2.93 7.95 14.85
N TYR A 149 -1.80 8.42 14.30
CA TYR A 149 -0.73 7.54 13.79
C TYR A 149 0.66 7.92 14.29
N HIS A 150 0.80 8.66 15.39
CA HIS A 150 2.09 9.24 15.77
C HIS A 150 3.15 8.21 16.24
N ASP A 151 2.79 7.02 16.73
CA ASP A 151 3.69 5.92 17.12
C ASP A 151 5.06 6.34 17.66
N GLY A 152 5.09 7.26 18.64
CA GLY A 152 6.32 7.79 19.22
C GLY A 152 7.01 8.90 18.42
N LEU A 153 6.52 9.27 17.24
CA LEU A 153 7.04 10.43 16.51
C LEU A 153 6.72 11.74 17.24
N SER A 154 7.66 12.66 17.20
CA SER A 154 7.51 14.00 17.76
C SER A 154 8.14 15.06 16.86
N GLY A 155 7.83 16.33 17.13
CA GLY A 155 8.38 17.45 16.37
C GLY A 155 7.94 17.48 14.91
N GLU A 156 8.82 17.91 14.03
CA GLU A 156 8.51 18.15 12.62
C GLU A 156 8.12 16.90 11.85
N ARG A 157 8.60 15.70 12.29
CA ARG A 157 8.37 14.42 11.60
C ARG A 157 7.10 13.71 12.03
N ALA A 158 6.41 14.20 13.05
CA ALA A 158 5.15 13.61 13.49
C ALA A 158 4.04 13.62 12.43
N GLY A 159 4.13 14.51 11.45
CA GLY A 159 3.20 14.60 10.31
C GLY A 159 3.60 13.79 9.08
N GLU A 160 4.70 13.04 9.11
CA GLU A 160 5.14 12.23 7.95
C GLU A 160 4.14 11.09 7.64
N PRO A 161 3.99 10.70 6.36
CA PRO A 161 3.07 9.62 5.96
C PRO A 161 3.58 8.22 6.36
N VAL A 162 4.84 8.11 6.75
CA VAL A 162 5.51 6.88 7.14
C VAL A 162 5.87 6.91 8.63
N ARG A 163 6.05 5.74 9.23
CA ARG A 163 6.30 5.60 10.67
C ARG A 163 7.45 4.64 10.96
N PRO A 164 8.17 4.83 12.08
CA PRO A 164 9.19 3.89 12.49
C PRO A 164 8.58 2.58 12.97
N ILE A 165 9.33 1.50 12.88
CA ILE A 165 9.04 0.26 13.61
C ILE A 165 9.67 0.41 14.98
N ILE A 166 8.86 0.56 16.03
CA ILE A 166 9.33 0.85 17.40
C ILE A 166 9.04 -0.24 18.41
N ALA A 167 8.13 -1.17 18.12
CA ALA A 167 7.64 -2.09 19.13
C ALA A 167 7.96 -3.53 18.80
N ASN A 168 8.31 -4.30 19.83
CA ASN A 168 8.16 -5.73 19.82
C ASN A 168 6.67 -6.03 20.07
N PRO A 169 6.03 -6.88 19.26
CA PRO A 169 4.65 -7.27 19.47
C PRO A 169 4.49 -8.01 20.80
N ASP A 170 3.34 -7.82 21.45
CA ASP A 170 2.97 -8.61 22.62
C ASP A 170 2.61 -10.05 22.16
N VAL A 171 3.43 -11.02 22.56
CA VAL A 171 3.35 -12.43 22.13
C VAL A 171 3.63 -13.38 23.31
N ASP A 172 3.04 -14.58 23.26
CA ASP A 172 3.41 -15.64 24.21
C ASP A 172 4.72 -16.31 23.76
N GLN A 173 5.80 -16.06 24.50
CA GLN A 173 7.15 -16.55 24.19
C GLN A 173 7.25 -18.07 24.07
N ARG A 174 6.38 -18.84 24.76
CA ARG A 174 6.36 -20.31 24.63
C ARG A 174 5.71 -20.72 23.29
N LYS A 175 4.66 -20.01 22.87
CA LYS A 175 4.07 -20.20 21.53
C LYS A 175 5.04 -19.76 20.44
N VAL A 176 5.79 -18.68 20.64
CA VAL A 176 6.86 -18.25 19.73
C VAL A 176 7.90 -19.35 19.54
N ALA A 177 8.37 -20.00 20.61
CA ALA A 177 9.34 -21.09 20.52
C ALA A 177 8.78 -22.30 19.76
N LEU A 178 7.52 -22.66 20.01
CA LEU A 178 6.82 -23.71 19.27
C LEU A 178 6.65 -23.34 17.80
N GLY A 179 6.22 -22.11 17.51
CA GLY A 179 6.05 -21.58 16.17
C GLY A 179 7.36 -21.54 15.38
N TYR A 180 8.47 -21.15 16.02
CA TYR A 180 9.81 -21.23 15.43
C TYR A 180 10.15 -22.65 14.99
N SER A 181 9.88 -23.65 15.86
CA SER A 181 10.12 -25.05 15.53
C SER A 181 9.27 -25.51 14.34
N LEU A 182 7.98 -25.14 14.32
CA LEU A 182 7.07 -25.46 13.21
C LEU A 182 7.47 -24.79 11.90
N TYR A 183 7.88 -23.51 11.94
CA TYR A 183 8.32 -22.75 10.78
C TYR A 183 9.51 -23.42 10.06
N HIS A 184 10.36 -24.12 10.80
CA HIS A 184 11.52 -24.85 10.27
C HIS A 184 11.25 -26.34 10.06
N ASP A 185 10.05 -26.85 10.39
CA ASP A 185 9.74 -28.26 10.35
C ASP A 185 9.27 -28.72 8.96
N THR A 186 10.07 -29.55 8.31
CA THR A 186 9.74 -30.10 6.99
C THR A 186 8.57 -31.08 7.01
N ARG A 187 8.15 -31.62 8.18
CA ARG A 187 6.99 -32.52 8.31
C ARG A 187 5.67 -31.87 7.95
N LEU A 188 5.63 -30.53 7.84
CA LEU A 188 4.48 -29.81 7.31
C LEU A 188 4.27 -30.05 5.80
N SER A 189 5.28 -30.56 5.08
CA SER A 189 5.15 -30.97 3.68
C SER A 189 4.90 -32.47 3.53
N VAL A 190 4.29 -32.88 2.40
CA VAL A 190 3.90 -34.27 2.15
C VAL A 190 5.07 -35.26 2.22
N ASP A 191 6.22 -34.88 1.68
CA ASP A 191 7.43 -35.70 1.58
C ASP A 191 8.51 -35.35 2.62
N ASN A 192 8.22 -34.44 3.56
CA ASN A 192 9.11 -33.94 4.59
C ASN A 192 10.39 -33.28 4.05
N THR A 193 10.31 -32.56 2.92
CA THR A 193 11.47 -31.88 2.29
C THR A 193 11.40 -30.37 2.37
N VAL A 194 10.22 -29.78 2.53
CA VAL A 194 9.98 -28.32 2.48
C VAL A 194 9.38 -27.84 3.79
N SER A 195 9.88 -26.73 4.29
CA SER A 195 9.33 -25.98 5.44
C SER A 195 9.07 -24.53 5.03
N CYS A 196 8.44 -23.70 5.91
CA CYS A 196 8.29 -22.27 5.66
C CYS A 196 9.66 -21.60 5.42
N ALA A 197 10.66 -21.97 6.25
CA ALA A 197 12.02 -21.45 6.12
C ALA A 197 12.71 -21.80 4.79
N SER A 198 12.23 -22.78 4.03
CA SER A 198 12.79 -23.13 2.71
C SER A 198 12.59 -22.02 1.68
N CYS A 199 11.45 -21.31 1.74
CA CYS A 199 11.12 -20.20 0.83
C CYS A 199 11.25 -18.83 1.52
N HIS A 200 11.20 -18.81 2.85
CA HIS A 200 11.24 -17.58 3.64
C HIS A 200 12.41 -17.62 4.65
N GLY A 201 13.63 -17.76 4.11
CA GLY A 201 14.86 -17.83 4.90
C GLY A 201 15.11 -16.56 5.71
N LEU A 202 15.26 -16.68 7.03
CA LEU A 202 15.44 -15.52 7.91
C LEU A 202 16.78 -14.82 7.68
N ASN A 203 17.79 -15.54 7.21
CA ASN A 203 19.10 -15.02 6.87
C ASN A 203 19.22 -14.46 5.44
N THR A 204 18.14 -14.53 4.65
CA THR A 204 18.09 -14.02 3.28
C THR A 204 17.03 -12.93 3.09
N GLY A 205 16.64 -12.24 4.19
CA GLY A 205 15.63 -11.19 4.14
C GLY A 205 14.19 -11.70 4.23
N GLY A 206 13.97 -12.94 4.68
CA GLY A 206 12.64 -13.56 4.77
C GLY A 206 12.08 -14.04 3.43
N VAL A 207 12.97 -14.28 2.45
CA VAL A 207 12.69 -14.75 1.08
C VAL A 207 13.75 -15.75 0.64
N ASP A 208 13.59 -16.38 -0.53
CA ASP A 208 14.57 -17.28 -1.13
C ASP A 208 15.40 -16.65 -2.27
N ASN A 209 15.11 -15.41 -2.60
CA ASN A 209 15.73 -14.66 -3.71
C ASN A 209 15.60 -15.38 -5.08
N LEU A 210 14.55 -16.17 -5.27
CA LEU A 210 14.21 -16.78 -6.54
C LEU A 210 13.04 -16.02 -7.18
N LYS A 211 12.97 -16.10 -8.51
CA LYS A 211 11.80 -15.57 -9.24
C LYS A 211 10.52 -16.23 -8.74
N TYR A 212 10.53 -17.55 -8.63
CA TYR A 212 9.48 -18.38 -8.06
C TYR A 212 10.11 -19.43 -7.17
N SER A 213 9.54 -19.65 -6.00
CA SER A 213 10.01 -20.63 -5.03
C SER A 213 9.84 -22.06 -5.53
N LYS A 214 10.69 -22.95 -5.04
CA LYS A 214 10.62 -24.38 -5.34
C LYS A 214 9.95 -25.13 -4.18
N GLY A 215 8.84 -25.75 -4.47
CA GLY A 215 8.14 -26.63 -3.57
C GLY A 215 8.58 -28.09 -3.68
N VAL A 216 7.76 -28.98 -3.11
CA VAL A 216 7.96 -30.43 -3.15
C VAL A 216 8.13 -30.95 -4.57
N ALA A 217 8.95 -31.96 -4.75
CA ALA A 217 9.29 -32.56 -6.05
C ALA A 217 9.84 -31.56 -7.09
N GLY A 218 10.26 -30.34 -6.66
CA GLY A 218 10.78 -29.31 -7.55
C GLY A 218 9.70 -28.52 -8.30
N ASN A 219 8.43 -28.64 -7.90
CA ASN A 219 7.35 -27.83 -8.44
C ASN A 219 7.64 -26.35 -8.22
N MET A 220 7.23 -25.51 -9.18
CA MET A 220 7.47 -24.08 -9.10
C MET A 220 6.21 -23.34 -8.69
N GLY A 221 6.34 -22.41 -7.75
CA GLY A 221 5.30 -21.46 -7.39
C GLY A 221 4.92 -20.54 -8.56
N GLY A 222 3.79 -19.87 -8.45
CA GLY A 222 3.28 -18.95 -9.49
C GLY A 222 3.63 -17.48 -9.25
N VAL A 223 4.10 -17.14 -8.04
CA VAL A 223 4.46 -15.76 -7.64
C VAL A 223 5.79 -15.73 -6.91
N ASN A 224 6.42 -14.57 -6.91
CA ASN A 224 7.58 -14.29 -6.08
C ASN A 224 7.18 -14.33 -4.59
N ALA A 225 7.97 -14.99 -3.76
CA ALA A 225 7.74 -15.11 -2.33
C ALA A 225 7.89 -13.75 -1.63
N PRO A 226 6.82 -13.20 -1.03
CA PRO A 226 6.94 -11.97 -0.23
C PRO A 226 7.71 -12.27 1.06
N THR A 227 8.42 -11.27 1.58
CA THR A 227 9.11 -11.41 2.86
C THR A 227 8.14 -11.67 4.01
N THR A 228 8.54 -12.54 4.95
CA THR A 228 7.86 -12.74 6.23
C THR A 228 8.23 -11.67 7.25
N TYR A 229 9.35 -10.95 7.06
CA TYR A 229 9.67 -9.83 7.92
C TYR A 229 8.66 -8.70 7.79
N ASN A 230 8.22 -8.19 8.94
CA ASN A 230 7.24 -7.12 9.08
C ASN A 230 5.84 -7.45 8.50
N ALA A 231 5.55 -8.72 8.19
CA ALA A 231 4.26 -9.14 7.67
C ALA A 231 3.10 -8.86 8.64
N VAL A 232 3.36 -8.74 9.93
CA VAL A 232 2.39 -8.37 10.98
C VAL A 232 1.77 -6.98 10.75
N TYR A 233 2.45 -6.08 10.04
CA TYR A 233 1.92 -4.75 9.70
C TYR A 233 1.06 -4.72 8.44
N ASN A 234 0.92 -5.83 7.72
CA ASN A 234 0.05 -5.90 6.57
C ASN A 234 -1.40 -6.10 7.00
N PHE A 235 -2.34 -5.36 6.41
CA PHE A 235 -3.78 -5.50 6.69
C PHE A 235 -4.39 -6.82 6.20
N VAL A 236 -3.71 -7.50 5.26
CA VAL A 236 -4.01 -8.84 4.74
C VAL A 236 -2.72 -9.51 4.27
N GLN A 237 -2.73 -10.83 4.08
CA GLN A 237 -1.58 -11.59 3.62
C GLN A 237 -1.76 -12.09 2.18
N PHE A 238 -0.66 -12.50 1.53
CA PHE A 238 -0.50 -12.81 0.11
C PHE A 238 -0.60 -11.57 -0.80
N TRP A 239 -0.18 -11.72 -2.06
CA TRP A 239 -0.28 -10.67 -3.08
C TRP A 239 -1.73 -10.29 -3.41
N ASP A 240 -2.63 -11.28 -3.45
CA ASP A 240 -4.06 -11.15 -3.73
C ASP A 240 -4.93 -10.87 -2.49
N GLY A 241 -4.31 -10.90 -1.29
CA GLY A 241 -4.97 -10.62 -0.02
C GLY A 241 -6.02 -11.65 0.39
N ARG A 242 -5.86 -12.92 0.01
CA ARG A 242 -6.84 -13.97 0.30
C ARG A 242 -6.89 -14.38 1.78
N ALA A 243 -5.86 -14.10 2.58
CA ALA A 243 -5.84 -14.35 4.02
C ALA A 243 -5.84 -13.02 4.80
N LYS A 244 -6.64 -12.96 5.88
CA LYS A 244 -6.80 -11.77 6.72
C LYS A 244 -5.76 -11.68 7.83
N THR A 245 -5.28 -12.83 8.31
CA THR A 245 -4.34 -12.93 9.43
C THR A 245 -3.12 -13.77 9.03
N LEU A 246 -2.08 -13.73 9.83
CA LEU A 246 -0.92 -14.61 9.67
C LEU A 246 -1.29 -16.08 9.88
N ALA A 247 -2.20 -16.40 10.84
CA ALA A 247 -2.68 -17.76 11.05
C ALA A 247 -3.45 -18.30 9.82
N GLU A 248 -4.35 -17.49 9.22
CA GLU A 248 -5.03 -17.85 7.97
C GLU A 248 -4.02 -18.06 6.83
N GLN A 249 -2.98 -17.24 6.77
CA GLN A 249 -1.92 -17.39 5.77
C GLN A 249 -1.17 -18.71 5.97
N ALA A 250 -0.78 -19.02 7.23
CA ALA A 250 -0.01 -20.21 7.56
C ALA A 250 -0.74 -21.52 7.23
N ALA A 251 -2.07 -21.50 7.12
CA ALA A 251 -2.86 -22.66 6.71
C ALA A 251 -2.76 -22.98 5.20
N GLY A 252 -2.40 -22.01 4.36
CA GLY A 252 -2.41 -22.18 2.90
C GLY A 252 -1.27 -23.02 2.34
N PRO A 253 0.00 -22.63 2.51
CA PRO A 253 1.16 -23.29 1.93
C PRO A 253 1.27 -24.79 2.20
N PRO A 254 0.96 -25.31 3.42
CA PRO A 254 1.01 -26.73 3.70
C PRO A 254 0.14 -27.58 2.78
N LEU A 255 -1.03 -27.05 2.37
CA LEU A 255 -1.98 -27.75 1.50
C LEU A 255 -1.83 -27.40 0.01
N ASN A 256 -1.00 -26.42 -0.33
CA ASN A 256 -0.81 -26.04 -1.73
C ASN A 256 -0.01 -27.09 -2.50
N PRO A 257 -0.55 -27.69 -3.58
CA PRO A 257 0.07 -28.78 -4.31
C PRO A 257 1.40 -28.42 -4.99
N VAL A 258 1.67 -27.13 -5.24
CA VAL A 258 2.95 -26.69 -5.82
C VAL A 258 3.95 -26.19 -4.78
N GLU A 259 3.56 -26.13 -3.50
CA GLU A 259 4.42 -25.71 -2.39
C GLU A 259 4.77 -26.89 -1.48
N MET A 260 3.93 -27.22 -0.51
CA MET A 260 4.20 -28.27 0.49
C MET A 260 3.35 -29.54 0.28
N ALA A 261 2.26 -29.47 -0.46
CA ALA A 261 1.42 -30.55 -0.99
C ALA A 261 0.89 -31.59 0.01
N SER A 262 0.82 -31.31 1.31
CA SER A 262 0.12 -32.18 2.26
C SER A 262 -1.35 -32.28 1.90
N THR A 263 -1.95 -33.45 2.04
CA THR A 263 -3.31 -33.72 1.60
C THR A 263 -4.37 -33.13 2.54
N SER A 264 -4.01 -32.99 3.82
CA SER A 264 -4.87 -32.40 4.84
C SER A 264 -4.06 -32.04 6.10
N PHE A 265 -4.62 -31.22 6.98
CA PHE A 265 -4.05 -31.02 8.32
C PHE A 265 -4.08 -32.28 9.18
N ASP A 266 -5.00 -33.23 8.95
CA ASP A 266 -4.99 -34.52 9.68
C ASP A 266 -3.70 -35.32 9.39
N GLU A 267 -3.19 -35.29 8.16
CA GLU A 267 -1.89 -35.87 7.81
C GLU A 267 -0.75 -35.20 8.60
N ILE A 268 -0.72 -33.86 8.62
CA ILE A 268 0.29 -33.10 9.35
C ILE A 268 0.22 -33.39 10.85
N ILE A 269 -0.98 -33.36 11.43
CA ILE A 269 -1.23 -33.68 12.85
C ILE A 269 -0.73 -35.08 13.19
N ALA A 270 -1.01 -36.07 12.33
CA ALA A 270 -0.54 -37.45 12.55
C ALA A 270 1.01 -37.53 12.57
N LYS A 271 1.70 -36.81 11.68
CA LYS A 271 3.17 -36.71 11.64
C LYS A 271 3.72 -36.08 12.93
N LEU A 272 3.16 -34.96 13.36
CA LEU A 272 3.58 -34.23 14.56
C LEU A 272 3.26 -35.02 15.84
N ALA A 273 2.12 -35.72 15.91
CA ALA A 273 1.72 -36.54 17.04
C ALA A 273 2.63 -37.77 17.25
N GLY A 274 3.37 -38.17 16.22
CA GLY A 274 4.44 -39.18 16.36
C GLY A 274 5.63 -38.70 17.17
N ASP A 275 5.76 -37.42 17.44
CA ASP A 275 6.85 -36.79 18.20
C ASP A 275 6.38 -36.43 19.62
N LYS A 276 6.92 -37.09 20.62
CA LYS A 276 6.59 -36.86 22.04
C LYS A 276 6.88 -35.41 22.47
N HIS A 277 7.87 -34.76 21.87
CA HIS A 277 8.19 -33.38 22.17
C HIS A 277 7.04 -32.46 21.74
N TYR A 278 6.56 -32.58 20.50
CA TYR A 278 5.40 -31.81 20.07
C TYR A 278 4.14 -32.08 20.87
N VAL A 279 3.87 -33.34 21.17
CA VAL A 279 2.72 -33.70 22.02
C VAL A 279 2.80 -33.00 23.38
N ALA A 280 3.97 -32.98 24.00
CA ALA A 280 4.17 -32.30 25.29
C ALA A 280 4.02 -30.77 25.19
N GLU A 281 4.66 -30.17 24.20
CA GLU A 281 4.60 -28.69 23.99
C GLU A 281 3.17 -28.22 23.69
N PHE A 282 2.49 -28.86 22.75
CA PHE A 282 1.09 -28.53 22.45
C PHE A 282 0.17 -28.71 23.66
N SER A 283 0.29 -29.82 24.38
CA SER A 283 -0.54 -30.07 25.57
C SER A 283 -0.29 -29.05 26.70
N ALA A 284 0.91 -28.49 26.79
CA ALA A 284 1.26 -27.47 27.77
C ALA A 284 0.70 -26.05 27.40
N LEU A 285 0.43 -25.80 26.11
CA LEU A 285 0.02 -24.51 25.59
C LEU A 285 -1.46 -24.45 25.21
N TYR A 286 -2.03 -25.58 24.76
CA TYR A 286 -3.37 -25.65 24.21
C TYR A 286 -4.15 -26.83 24.82
N ALA A 287 -5.33 -26.55 25.32
CA ALA A 287 -6.14 -27.59 26.04
C ALA A 287 -6.58 -28.73 25.13
N ASP A 288 -6.70 -28.49 23.82
CA ASP A 288 -7.11 -29.45 22.79
C ASP A 288 -5.94 -30.06 22.01
N GLY A 289 -4.70 -29.76 22.42
CA GLY A 289 -3.49 -30.36 21.88
C GLY A 289 -3.14 -29.93 20.47
N ILE A 290 -2.72 -30.87 19.60
CA ILE A 290 -2.30 -30.63 18.24
C ILE A 290 -3.54 -30.52 17.34
N THR A 291 -3.86 -29.32 16.88
CA THR A 291 -4.94 -29.04 15.91
C THR A 291 -4.44 -28.09 14.84
N GLU A 292 -5.13 -27.98 13.70
CA GLU A 292 -4.84 -26.99 12.66
C GLU A 292 -4.76 -25.57 13.24
N ALA A 293 -5.76 -25.18 14.02
CA ALA A 293 -5.83 -23.87 14.63
C ALA A 293 -4.65 -23.58 15.56
N ASN A 294 -4.19 -24.58 16.32
CA ASN A 294 -3.07 -24.43 17.24
C ASN A 294 -1.71 -24.41 16.54
N ILE A 295 -1.56 -25.19 15.46
CA ILE A 295 -0.39 -25.14 14.58
C ILE A 295 -0.24 -23.77 13.96
N THR A 296 -1.29 -23.26 13.32
CA THR A 296 -1.26 -21.97 12.63
C THR A 296 -1.15 -20.79 13.61
N ASN A 297 -1.78 -20.88 14.80
CA ASN A 297 -1.60 -19.87 15.85
C ASN A 297 -0.16 -19.84 16.39
N ALA A 298 0.49 -20.97 16.59
CA ALA A 298 1.88 -20.99 17.02
C ALA A 298 2.81 -20.38 15.96
N ILE A 299 2.60 -20.69 14.68
CA ILE A 299 3.35 -20.08 13.57
C ILE A 299 3.11 -18.57 13.53
N GLU A 300 1.86 -18.09 13.63
CA GLU A 300 1.52 -16.67 13.72
C GLU A 300 2.25 -15.96 14.87
N GLU A 301 2.24 -16.54 16.08
CA GLU A 301 2.93 -15.96 17.24
C GLU A 301 4.44 -15.78 16.97
N PHE A 302 5.06 -16.76 16.29
CA PHE A 302 6.43 -16.61 15.85
C PHE A 302 6.60 -15.54 14.78
N GLU A 303 5.80 -15.54 13.73
CA GLU A 303 5.89 -14.56 12.64
C GLU A 303 5.64 -13.13 13.12
N ARG A 304 4.83 -12.94 14.15
CA ARG A 304 4.64 -11.63 14.80
C ARG A 304 5.92 -11.08 15.41
N THR A 305 6.89 -11.94 15.75
CA THR A 305 8.22 -11.51 16.23
C THR A 305 9.19 -11.13 15.11
N LEU A 306 8.85 -11.42 13.85
CA LEU A 306 9.69 -11.11 12.70
C LEU A 306 9.59 -9.63 12.33
N VAL A 307 9.92 -8.75 13.27
CA VAL A 307 9.93 -7.29 13.08
C VAL A 307 11.36 -6.77 13.04
N THR A 308 11.60 -5.76 12.22
CA THR A 308 12.95 -5.23 11.97
C THR A 308 13.03 -3.73 12.25
N PRO A 309 13.00 -3.32 13.54
CA PRO A 309 13.18 -1.94 13.95
C PRO A 309 14.60 -1.44 13.70
N ASN A 310 14.85 -0.18 14.10
CA ASN A 310 16.17 0.45 14.18
C ASN A 310 16.90 0.58 12.83
N SER A 311 16.17 0.65 11.71
CA SER A 311 16.77 1.05 10.44
C SER A 311 17.34 2.48 10.53
N LYS A 312 18.27 2.86 9.64
CA LYS A 312 18.74 4.25 9.54
C LYS A 312 17.57 5.22 9.40
N PHE A 313 16.55 4.84 8.61
CA PHE A 313 15.37 5.66 8.41
C PHE A 313 14.51 5.76 9.67
N ASP A 314 14.37 4.69 10.47
CA ASP A 314 13.67 4.76 11.75
C ASP A 314 14.38 5.72 12.71
N GLN A 315 15.69 5.64 12.80
CA GLN A 315 16.50 6.55 13.64
C GLN A 315 16.30 8.00 13.21
N TRP A 316 16.28 8.26 11.90
CA TRP A 316 16.03 9.59 11.36
C TRP A 316 14.62 10.08 11.70
N LEU A 317 13.58 9.24 11.53
CA LEU A 317 12.20 9.56 11.89
C LEU A 317 12.08 9.90 13.39
N LEU A 318 12.82 9.20 14.25
CA LEU A 318 12.86 9.41 15.70
C LEU A 318 13.71 10.61 16.14
N GLY A 319 14.26 11.39 15.21
CA GLY A 319 14.92 12.66 15.48
C GLY A 319 16.45 12.66 15.35
N ASN A 320 17.08 11.53 15.03
CA ASN A 320 18.51 11.52 14.75
C ASN A 320 18.80 12.06 13.34
N ASN A 321 19.06 13.37 13.23
CA ASN A 321 19.31 14.03 11.95
C ASN A 321 20.55 13.53 11.20
N GLU A 322 21.50 12.91 11.92
CA GLU A 322 22.75 12.40 11.34
C GLU A 322 22.61 10.96 10.79
N ALA A 323 21.47 10.30 11.04
CA ALA A 323 21.26 8.93 10.60
C ALA A 323 21.20 8.78 9.08
N LEU A 324 20.75 9.82 8.37
CA LEU A 324 20.71 9.86 6.91
C LEU A 324 21.68 10.88 6.33
N SER A 325 22.31 10.55 5.23
CA SER A 325 23.06 11.49 4.40
C SER A 325 22.11 12.44 3.65
N ALA A 326 22.63 13.52 3.12
CA ALA A 326 21.86 14.48 2.32
C ALA A 326 21.22 13.83 1.08
N ASP A 327 21.89 12.88 0.44
CA ASP A 327 21.38 12.16 -0.74
C ASP A 327 20.27 11.18 -0.35
N GLU A 328 20.37 10.48 0.78
CA GLU A 328 19.31 9.61 1.32
C GLU A 328 18.05 10.42 1.71
N VAL A 329 18.23 11.63 2.27
CA VAL A 329 17.12 12.56 2.53
C VAL A 329 16.50 13.06 1.21
N LEU A 330 17.33 13.45 0.22
CA LEU A 330 16.84 13.83 -1.11
C LEU A 330 16.03 12.69 -1.73
N GLY A 331 16.50 11.45 -1.63
CA GLY A 331 15.78 10.27 -2.11
C GLY A 331 14.40 10.12 -1.49
N TYR A 332 14.27 10.36 -0.18
CA TYR A 332 12.97 10.36 0.51
C TYR A 332 12.07 11.51 0.04
N GLU A 333 12.59 12.70 -0.13
CA GLU A 333 11.82 13.83 -0.67
C GLU A 333 11.34 13.56 -2.11
N LEU A 334 12.18 12.98 -2.96
CA LEU A 334 11.80 12.53 -4.31
C LEU A 334 10.72 11.43 -4.27
N PHE A 335 10.82 10.48 -3.34
CA PHE A 335 9.82 9.45 -3.12
C PHE A 335 8.44 10.05 -2.78
N LYS A 336 8.39 11.07 -1.91
CA LYS A 336 7.16 11.81 -1.61
C LYS A 336 6.68 12.65 -2.80
N ALA A 337 7.57 13.38 -3.45
CA ALA A 337 7.24 14.27 -4.56
C ALA A 337 6.64 13.51 -5.76
N ASN A 338 7.16 12.32 -6.04
CA ASN A 338 6.70 11.46 -7.14
C ASN A 338 5.56 10.50 -6.77
N ASN A 339 4.76 10.81 -5.76
CA ASN A 339 3.55 10.08 -5.35
C ASN A 339 3.78 8.66 -4.78
N CYS A 340 5.01 8.20 -4.55
CA CYS A 340 5.25 6.86 -4.00
C CYS A 340 4.65 6.72 -2.59
N ALA A 341 4.78 7.78 -1.77
CA ALA A 341 4.23 7.85 -0.41
C ALA A 341 2.70 8.05 -0.34
N THR A 342 1.96 7.89 -1.45
CA THR A 342 0.49 7.82 -1.43
C THR A 342 -0.03 6.40 -1.20
N CYS A 343 0.78 5.40 -1.53
CA CYS A 343 0.47 3.97 -1.37
C CYS A 343 1.43 3.30 -0.39
N HIS A 344 2.71 3.69 -0.43
CA HIS A 344 3.75 3.21 0.47
C HIS A 344 3.82 4.08 1.75
N VAL A 345 2.85 3.88 2.64
CA VAL A 345 2.64 4.61 3.91
C VAL A 345 2.76 3.69 5.12
N GLY A 346 2.64 4.25 6.32
CA GLY A 346 2.60 3.49 7.57
C GLY A 346 3.96 2.93 7.99
N ALA A 347 3.95 2.00 8.95
CA ALA A 347 5.17 1.44 9.52
C ALA A 347 5.95 0.57 8.52
N ASN A 348 5.24 -0.18 7.68
CA ASN A 348 5.84 -1.08 6.69
C ASN A 348 6.15 -0.41 5.33
N LEU A 349 5.84 0.88 5.15
CA LEU A 349 5.86 1.56 3.85
C LEU A 349 5.10 0.74 2.79
N GLY A 350 3.89 0.34 3.12
CA GLY A 350 3.01 -0.53 2.33
C GLY A 350 2.21 -1.46 3.24
N GLY A 351 1.47 -2.39 2.65
CA GLY A 351 0.62 -3.33 3.39
C GLY A 351 -0.70 -2.74 3.88
N GLU A 352 -1.12 -1.58 3.39
CA GLU A 352 -2.29 -0.84 3.87
C GLU A 352 -3.44 -0.75 2.84
N SER A 353 -3.19 -1.13 1.59
CA SER A 353 -4.19 -1.07 0.51
C SER A 353 -3.94 -2.09 -0.60
N TYR A 354 -4.94 -2.21 -1.48
CA TYR A 354 -4.78 -2.81 -2.80
C TYR A 354 -4.66 -1.72 -3.85
N GLU A 355 -3.67 -1.84 -4.73
CA GLU A 355 -3.48 -0.89 -5.83
C GLU A 355 -3.40 -1.59 -7.18
N LEU A 356 -3.89 -0.92 -8.21
CA LEU A 356 -3.83 -1.39 -9.60
C LEU A 356 -2.39 -1.30 -10.10
N MET A 357 -1.82 -2.42 -10.52
CA MET A 357 -0.52 -2.41 -11.19
C MET A 357 -0.67 -1.81 -12.60
N GLY A 358 0.07 -0.75 -12.86
CA GLY A 358 -0.10 0.01 -14.10
C GLY A 358 -1.25 1.02 -14.03
N LEU A 359 -1.34 1.76 -12.94
CA LEU A 359 -2.40 2.76 -12.71
C LEU A 359 -2.42 3.87 -13.78
N ARG A 360 -1.27 4.29 -14.27
CA ARG A 360 -1.12 5.40 -15.23
C ARG A 360 -0.77 4.94 -16.64
N GLN A 361 0.04 3.89 -16.75
CA GLN A 361 0.43 3.30 -18.02
C GLN A 361 0.31 1.77 -17.94
N HIS A 362 0.06 1.12 -19.09
CA HIS A 362 -0.24 -0.31 -19.18
C HIS A 362 1.00 -1.19 -18.93
N TYR A 363 1.28 -1.51 -17.66
CA TYR A 363 2.44 -2.32 -17.27
C TYR A 363 2.46 -3.69 -17.96
N PHE A 364 1.34 -4.41 -17.94
CA PHE A 364 1.28 -5.78 -18.47
C PHE A 364 1.48 -5.85 -19.99
N GLU A 365 0.99 -4.85 -20.72
CA GLU A 365 1.24 -4.73 -22.16
C GLU A 365 2.72 -4.42 -22.43
N ALA A 366 3.30 -3.48 -21.67
CA ALA A 366 4.70 -3.09 -21.81
C ALA A 366 5.66 -4.20 -21.38
N ARG A 367 5.28 -5.05 -20.41
CA ARG A 367 6.04 -6.24 -20.02
C ARG A 367 6.21 -7.20 -21.18
N GLY A 368 5.26 -7.28 -22.09
CA GLY A 368 5.36 -8.02 -23.36
C GLY A 368 5.39 -9.55 -23.22
N THR A 369 4.97 -10.08 -22.07
CA THR A 369 4.79 -11.53 -21.84
C THR A 369 3.31 -11.87 -21.75
N GLU A 370 2.94 -13.12 -22.03
CA GLU A 370 1.58 -13.59 -21.81
C GLU A 370 1.16 -13.39 -20.33
N LEU A 371 -0.12 -13.05 -20.15
CA LEU A 371 -0.71 -12.96 -18.83
C LEU A 371 -0.82 -14.36 -18.21
N THR A 372 -0.44 -14.45 -16.94
CA THR A 372 -0.65 -15.63 -16.12
C THR A 372 -1.92 -15.50 -15.30
N GLU A 373 -2.39 -16.60 -14.71
CA GLU A 373 -3.51 -16.56 -13.75
C GLU A 373 -3.20 -15.64 -12.56
N GLU A 374 -1.94 -15.60 -12.14
CA GLU A 374 -1.48 -14.78 -11.00
C GLU A 374 -1.52 -13.27 -11.29
N ASP A 375 -1.42 -12.87 -12.57
CA ASP A 375 -1.53 -11.47 -12.98
C ASP A 375 -2.93 -10.89 -12.72
N ASN A 376 -3.96 -11.72 -12.54
CA ASN A 376 -5.30 -11.27 -12.17
C ASN A 376 -5.36 -10.66 -10.76
N GLY A 377 -4.38 -10.96 -9.88
CA GLY A 377 -4.29 -10.39 -8.53
C GLY A 377 -5.57 -10.59 -7.70
N ARG A 378 -6.08 -9.54 -7.09
CA ARG A 378 -7.28 -9.56 -6.24
C ARG A 378 -8.53 -10.09 -6.94
N TYR A 379 -8.66 -9.91 -8.24
CA TYR A 379 -9.77 -10.43 -9.04
C TYR A 379 -9.97 -11.95 -8.85
N LYS A 380 -8.91 -12.72 -8.65
CA LYS A 380 -9.00 -14.17 -8.38
C LYS A 380 -9.91 -14.49 -7.19
N GLN A 381 -9.96 -13.59 -6.20
CA GLN A 381 -10.73 -13.77 -4.97
C GLN A 381 -12.12 -13.17 -5.04
N THR A 382 -12.28 -12.04 -5.73
CA THR A 382 -13.53 -11.25 -5.70
C THR A 382 -14.40 -11.44 -6.92
N GLN A 383 -13.83 -11.81 -8.06
CA GLN A 383 -14.47 -11.84 -9.38
C GLN A 383 -15.08 -10.48 -9.78
N VAL A 384 -14.65 -9.40 -9.13
CA VAL A 384 -15.05 -8.03 -9.46
C VAL A 384 -14.03 -7.42 -10.41
N GLU A 385 -14.48 -6.96 -11.59
CA GLU A 385 -13.58 -6.49 -12.66
C GLU A 385 -12.66 -5.34 -12.21
N ARG A 386 -13.12 -4.47 -11.34
CA ARG A 386 -12.30 -3.40 -10.75
C ARG A 386 -11.07 -3.94 -10.02
N ASP A 387 -11.12 -5.16 -9.50
CA ASP A 387 -10.03 -5.78 -8.73
C ASP A 387 -8.99 -6.50 -9.61
N ARG A 388 -9.23 -6.56 -10.92
CA ARG A 388 -8.27 -7.14 -11.87
C ARG A 388 -6.97 -6.35 -11.86
N HIS A 389 -5.85 -7.09 -11.77
CA HIS A 389 -4.51 -6.54 -11.67
C HIS A 389 -4.25 -5.69 -10.42
N ARG A 390 -5.13 -5.78 -9.40
CA ARG A 390 -4.86 -5.19 -8.10
C ARG A 390 -4.14 -6.16 -7.20
N PHE A 391 -3.12 -5.63 -6.54
CA PHE A 391 -2.34 -6.38 -5.58
C PHE A 391 -2.30 -5.63 -4.25
N LYS A 392 -2.15 -6.36 -3.15
CA LYS A 392 -1.74 -5.75 -1.90
C LYS A 392 -0.43 -5.01 -2.14
N VAL A 393 -0.37 -3.74 -1.78
CA VAL A 393 0.87 -2.96 -1.86
C VAL A 393 1.91 -3.63 -0.96
N PRO A 394 3.05 -4.08 -1.49
CA PRO A 394 4.06 -4.72 -0.66
C PRO A 394 4.73 -3.71 0.28
N GLY A 395 5.16 -4.16 1.45
CA GLY A 395 6.04 -3.37 2.30
C GLY A 395 7.40 -3.14 1.64
N LEU A 396 8.02 -2.00 1.94
CA LEU A 396 9.36 -1.65 1.43
C LEU A 396 10.47 -1.83 2.47
N ARG A 397 10.13 -2.23 3.72
CA ARG A 397 11.14 -2.56 4.72
C ARG A 397 12.01 -3.71 4.23
N ASN A 398 13.32 -3.60 4.42
CA ASN A 398 14.32 -4.58 3.97
C ASN A 398 14.35 -4.83 2.46
N ILE A 399 13.81 -3.91 1.65
CA ILE A 399 13.60 -4.11 0.20
C ILE A 399 14.90 -4.43 -0.55
N GLU A 400 16.06 -3.96 -0.10
CA GLU A 400 17.34 -4.28 -0.73
C GLU A 400 17.71 -5.77 -0.65
N LEU A 401 17.10 -6.52 0.29
CA LEU A 401 17.36 -7.95 0.51
C LEU A 401 16.36 -8.85 -0.22
N THR A 402 15.25 -8.31 -0.74
CA THR A 402 14.10 -9.09 -1.21
C THR A 402 13.94 -9.09 -2.74
N TRP A 403 15.06 -9.06 -3.45
CA TRP A 403 15.06 -9.24 -4.91
C TRP A 403 14.76 -10.71 -5.28
N PRO A 404 14.22 -10.97 -6.51
CA PRO A 404 13.75 -10.03 -7.51
C PRO A 404 12.40 -9.41 -7.13
N TYR A 405 12.03 -8.32 -7.79
CA TYR A 405 10.89 -7.48 -7.42
C TYR A 405 9.62 -7.81 -8.22
N TYR A 406 8.49 -7.37 -7.68
CA TYR A 406 7.11 -7.58 -8.14
C TYR A 406 6.59 -8.98 -7.87
N HIS A 407 5.27 -9.17 -8.04
CA HIS A 407 4.60 -10.45 -7.85
C HIS A 407 5.13 -11.52 -8.82
N ASP A 408 5.61 -11.11 -9.97
CA ASP A 408 6.12 -11.98 -11.04
C ASP A 408 7.67 -12.09 -11.06
N GLY A 409 8.37 -11.43 -10.13
CA GLY A 409 9.83 -11.48 -10.04
C GLY A 409 10.54 -11.05 -11.31
N THR A 410 9.98 -10.10 -12.08
CA THR A 410 10.53 -9.71 -13.38
C THR A 410 11.58 -8.60 -13.32
N ARG A 411 11.74 -7.92 -12.20
CA ARG A 411 12.78 -6.90 -12.03
C ARG A 411 13.87 -7.40 -11.10
N ALA A 412 15.09 -7.47 -11.63
CA ALA A 412 16.24 -8.00 -10.91
C ALA A 412 16.87 -6.97 -9.97
N THR A 413 16.75 -5.68 -10.28
CA THR A 413 17.38 -4.59 -9.53
C THR A 413 16.35 -3.59 -8.99
N MET A 414 16.70 -2.91 -7.88
CA MET A 414 15.87 -1.83 -7.35
C MET A 414 15.73 -0.67 -8.34
N GLU A 415 16.79 -0.37 -9.08
CA GLU A 415 16.82 0.68 -10.08
C GLU A 415 15.76 0.44 -11.17
N GLU A 416 15.64 -0.80 -11.65
CA GLU A 416 14.60 -1.20 -12.61
C GLU A 416 13.21 -1.05 -12.00
N ALA A 417 13.02 -1.56 -10.76
CA ALA A 417 11.75 -1.48 -10.07
C ALA A 417 11.31 -0.03 -9.79
N VAL A 418 12.23 0.84 -9.38
CA VAL A 418 11.95 2.27 -9.13
C VAL A 418 11.55 2.98 -10.42
N ARG A 419 12.25 2.72 -11.54
CA ARG A 419 11.91 3.31 -12.85
C ARG A 419 10.51 2.90 -13.30
N ASP A 420 10.19 1.62 -13.19
CA ASP A 420 8.90 1.09 -13.58
C ASP A 420 7.76 1.63 -12.69
N MET A 421 7.97 1.69 -11.37
CA MET A 421 6.98 2.29 -10.47
C MET A 421 6.75 3.77 -10.80
N ALA A 422 7.81 4.53 -11.06
CA ALA A 422 7.67 5.94 -11.45
C ALA A 422 6.90 6.08 -12.77
N LEU A 423 7.20 5.26 -13.77
CA LEU A 423 6.56 5.31 -15.07
C LEU A 423 5.11 4.81 -15.02
N TYR A 424 4.91 3.55 -14.57
CA TYR A 424 3.60 2.90 -14.71
C TYR A 424 2.59 3.31 -13.64
N GLN A 425 3.04 3.70 -12.43
CA GLN A 425 2.15 4.11 -11.35
C GLN A 425 1.96 5.62 -11.26
N CYS A 426 2.99 6.40 -11.62
CA CYS A 426 3.00 7.84 -11.38
C CYS A 426 3.03 8.69 -12.65
N ASP A 427 3.27 8.07 -13.83
CA ASP A 427 3.48 8.75 -15.13
C ASP A 427 4.67 9.73 -15.09
N VAL A 428 5.75 9.29 -14.46
CA VAL A 428 6.99 10.08 -14.28
C VAL A 428 8.17 9.34 -14.87
N VAL A 429 8.98 10.04 -15.65
CA VAL A 429 10.28 9.56 -16.13
C VAL A 429 11.37 10.16 -15.27
N LEU A 430 11.98 9.35 -14.41
CA LEU A 430 13.07 9.76 -13.53
C LEU A 430 14.41 9.79 -14.28
N THR A 431 15.25 10.74 -13.95
CA THR A 431 16.67 10.74 -14.35
C THR A 431 17.45 9.67 -13.59
N ASP A 432 18.65 9.31 -14.09
CA ASP A 432 19.52 8.35 -13.40
C ASP A 432 19.91 8.81 -11.99
N ALA A 433 20.13 10.10 -11.80
CA ALA A 433 20.45 10.67 -10.49
C ALA A 433 19.28 10.58 -9.52
N GLU A 434 18.04 10.88 -9.94
CA GLU A 434 16.86 10.73 -9.10
C GLU A 434 16.59 9.28 -8.71
N VAL A 435 16.78 8.34 -9.64
CA VAL A 435 16.69 6.91 -9.34
C VAL A 435 17.74 6.51 -8.31
N ALA A 436 18.98 6.96 -8.47
CA ALA A 436 20.07 6.64 -7.53
C ALA A 436 19.77 7.17 -6.12
N SER A 437 19.26 8.40 -5.99
CA SER A 437 18.89 8.97 -4.69
C SER A 437 17.71 8.22 -4.06
N ILE A 438 16.65 7.86 -4.83
CA ILE A 438 15.53 7.06 -4.32
C ILE A 438 16.01 5.68 -3.87
N VAL A 439 16.90 5.02 -4.63
CA VAL A 439 17.49 3.74 -4.25
C VAL A 439 18.35 3.88 -3.00
N ALA A 440 19.12 4.97 -2.86
CA ALA A 440 19.88 5.26 -1.64
C ALA A 440 18.95 5.36 -0.42
N PHE A 441 17.83 6.06 -0.55
CA PHE A 441 16.80 6.10 0.48
C PHE A 441 16.25 4.69 0.79
N LEU A 442 15.85 3.91 -0.21
CA LEU A 442 15.28 2.57 0.00
C LEU A 442 16.23 1.63 0.74
N ARG A 443 17.54 1.76 0.55
CA ARG A 443 18.55 1.00 1.31
C ARG A 443 18.62 1.38 2.79
N THR A 444 18.12 2.55 3.18
CA THR A 444 18.04 2.96 4.58
C THR A 444 16.93 2.26 5.36
N LEU A 445 16.04 1.51 4.66
CA LEU A 445 14.88 0.84 5.25
C LEU A 445 15.20 -0.55 5.84
N THR A 446 16.45 -1.02 5.71
CA THR A 446 16.91 -2.29 6.28
C THR A 446 17.15 -2.11 7.77
N GLY A 447 16.37 -2.87 8.57
CA GLY A 447 16.41 -2.82 10.02
C GLY A 447 17.21 -3.96 10.65
N GLU A 448 16.97 -4.15 11.95
CA GLU A 448 17.65 -5.17 12.77
C GLU A 448 16.65 -6.24 13.22
N TYR A 449 17.08 -7.49 13.16
CA TYR A 449 16.38 -8.61 13.78
C TYR A 449 17.21 -9.16 14.93
N GLN A 450 16.61 -9.27 16.12
CA GLN A 450 17.29 -9.70 17.34
C GLN A 450 18.58 -8.89 17.64
N GLY A 451 18.57 -7.58 17.35
CA GLY A 451 19.70 -6.68 17.57
C GLY A 451 20.84 -6.79 16.56
N GLN A 452 20.64 -7.54 15.48
CA GLN A 452 21.62 -7.66 14.39
C GLN A 452 21.03 -7.08 13.10
N LYS A 453 21.80 -6.20 12.45
CA LYS A 453 21.40 -5.67 11.14
C LYS A 453 21.25 -6.81 10.14
N LEU A 454 20.12 -6.83 9.43
CA LEU A 454 19.94 -7.75 8.32
C LEU A 454 20.91 -7.41 7.20
N THR A 455 21.54 -8.43 6.62
CA THR A 455 22.47 -8.29 5.49
C THR A 455 22.23 -9.42 4.50
N SER A 456 22.59 -9.19 3.22
CA SER A 456 22.58 -10.22 2.18
C SER A 456 23.67 -11.29 2.36
N ASP A 457 24.63 -11.05 3.24
CA ASP A 457 25.83 -11.89 3.41
C ASP A 457 25.72 -12.89 4.56
N ASN A 458 24.60 -12.95 5.25
CA ASN A 458 24.34 -13.95 6.29
C ASN A 458 24.12 -15.35 5.69
N LYS A 459 25.09 -15.81 4.88
CA LYS A 459 25.25 -17.23 4.55
C LYS A 459 25.83 -17.92 5.79
N GLN A 460 24.96 -18.44 6.63
CA GLN A 460 25.36 -19.49 7.60
C GLN A 460 25.18 -20.86 6.99
#